data_bd0ab4dd5277234676ed2e20ae6c8a6f
#
_entry.id   bd0ab4dd5277234676ed2e20ae6c8a6f
#
_cell.length_a   1.000
_cell.length_b   1.000
_cell.length_c   1.000
_cell.angle_alpha   90.00
_cell.angle_beta   90.00
_cell.angle_gamma   90.00
#
_symmetry.space_group_name_H-M   'P 1'
#
loop_
_entity.id
_entity.type
_entity.pdbx_description
1 polymer ?
#
loop_
_entity_poly.entity_id
_entity_poly.type
_entity_poly.pdbx_seq_one_letter_code
_entity_poly.pdbx_strand_id
1 'polypeptide(L)'
;MGDPKPQTFGTYLVYEQIGKGGMATVHRAEMRDKQGRVKQIALKRLLPRAAARKELVASFLHEASLLQQLHHPGIMETFDSGKVFGMYFIAMEYIPGPTLKQLVEHCGATVGSVPEPITLNIAAQMCDALDHAHTKTDAKGRPLGIIHRDISPANIILSDTGLVKLIDWGLAKAKSSNTETGETMIKGKYGYIAPEYLGGQIDARADLWAVGIIMYELLTSRRLFDGHDDFETVTRVRKLPIPRPSIANPRVTPELDEIVMKALERNPTYRWKSAAEMRDALRAVIAEPGNYVDNKHVTDWVNWVFTQTPGTEVSGVSKLRTIVDPDGPPDDKTITSAPPIVEPDSALSRANLVWIAVAFVVAMLVAWKIAA
;
A
#
# COMPACT_ATOMS: atom_id res chain seq x y z
N MET A 1 -21.98 14.83 -22.18
CA MET A 1 -20.73 15.56 -22.39
C MET A 1 -19.87 14.67 -23.26
N GLY A 2 -19.47 15.13 -24.48
CA GLY A 2 -18.62 14.31 -25.35
C GLY A 2 -17.25 14.07 -24.75
N ASP A 3 -16.70 12.87 -24.94
CA ASP A 3 -15.35 12.53 -24.50
C ASP A 3 -14.35 13.59 -24.99
N PRO A 4 -13.46 14.07 -24.16
CA PRO A 4 -12.44 15.03 -24.58
C PRO A 4 -11.61 14.43 -25.71
N LYS A 5 -11.44 15.19 -26.80
CA LYS A 5 -10.63 14.74 -27.94
C LYS A 5 -9.23 14.38 -27.45
N PRO A 6 -8.70 13.20 -27.86
CA PRO A 6 -7.37 12.79 -27.42
C PRO A 6 -6.29 13.77 -27.91
N GLN A 7 -5.29 14.02 -27.07
CA GLN A 7 -4.14 14.85 -27.39
C GLN A 7 -2.98 13.97 -27.86
N THR A 8 -2.38 14.29 -29.00
CA THR A 8 -1.15 13.62 -29.43
C THR A 8 0.04 14.02 -28.58
N PHE A 9 0.79 13.05 -28.08
CA PHE A 9 2.02 13.22 -27.32
C PHE A 9 3.07 12.22 -27.82
N GLY A 10 3.90 12.64 -28.78
CA GLY A 10 4.82 11.75 -29.49
C GLY A 10 4.03 10.64 -30.22
N THR A 11 4.30 9.40 -29.87
CA THR A 11 3.62 8.21 -30.41
C THR A 11 2.37 7.80 -29.61
N TYR A 12 2.00 8.55 -28.58
CA TYR A 12 0.89 8.28 -27.69
C TYR A 12 -0.32 9.15 -28.01
N LEU A 13 -1.53 8.61 -27.83
CA LEU A 13 -2.79 9.35 -27.77
C LEU A 13 -3.21 9.44 -26.30
N VAL A 14 -3.24 10.66 -25.76
CA VAL A 14 -3.50 10.93 -24.34
C VAL A 14 -4.93 11.39 -24.16
N TYR A 15 -5.61 10.78 -23.22
CA TYR A 15 -7.00 11.04 -22.82
C TYR A 15 -7.06 11.77 -21.47
N GLU A 16 -8.08 11.48 -20.67
CA GLU A 16 -8.33 12.10 -19.39
C GLU A 16 -7.23 11.81 -18.35
N GLN A 17 -7.11 12.73 -17.41
CA GLN A 17 -6.26 12.54 -16.24
C GLN A 17 -6.92 11.58 -15.26
N ILE A 18 -6.26 10.47 -14.94
CA ILE A 18 -6.69 9.44 -14.00
C ILE A 18 -6.01 9.55 -12.62
N GLY A 19 -4.92 10.32 -12.54
CA GLY A 19 -4.21 10.54 -11.28
C GLY A 19 -3.41 11.85 -11.27
N LYS A 20 -3.23 12.40 -10.05
CA LYS A 20 -2.40 13.59 -9.84
C LYS A 20 -1.64 13.45 -8.52
N GLY A 21 -0.32 13.52 -8.61
CA GLY A 21 0.58 13.55 -7.46
C GLY A 21 1.32 14.87 -7.33
N GLY A 22 2.17 14.97 -6.32
CA GLY A 22 2.98 16.17 -6.06
C GLY A 22 3.94 16.52 -7.19
N MET A 23 4.49 15.54 -7.91
CA MET A 23 5.50 15.76 -8.96
C MET A 23 5.05 15.38 -10.37
N ALA A 24 3.95 14.62 -10.52
CA ALA A 24 3.52 14.08 -11.81
C ALA A 24 2.00 14.00 -11.91
N THR A 25 1.50 13.97 -13.16
CA THR A 25 0.12 13.58 -13.49
C THR A 25 0.13 12.25 -14.22
N VAL A 26 -0.92 11.44 -14.04
CA VAL A 26 -1.12 10.19 -14.75
C VAL A 26 -2.35 10.32 -15.62
N HIS A 27 -2.24 9.93 -16.88
CA HIS A 27 -3.31 10.00 -17.86
C HIS A 27 -3.57 8.62 -18.43
N ARG A 28 -4.84 8.31 -18.73
CA ARG A 28 -5.14 7.20 -19.63
C ARG A 28 -4.64 7.57 -21.01
N ALA A 29 -3.99 6.64 -21.68
CA ALA A 29 -3.44 6.87 -23.01
C ALA A 29 -3.48 5.58 -23.85
N GLU A 30 -3.18 5.70 -25.12
CA GLU A 30 -3.02 4.59 -26.04
C GLU A 30 -1.65 4.64 -26.69
N MET A 31 -1.07 3.46 -26.90
CA MET A 31 0.12 3.26 -27.71
C MET A 31 -0.15 2.22 -28.80
N ARG A 32 0.60 2.29 -29.89
CA ARG A 32 0.64 1.20 -30.88
C ARG A 32 1.84 0.30 -30.61
N ASP A 33 1.60 -1.00 -30.54
CA ASP A 33 2.68 -1.97 -30.46
C ASP A 33 3.42 -2.13 -31.82
N LYS A 34 4.48 -2.94 -31.82
CA LYS A 34 5.27 -3.21 -33.03
C LYS A 34 4.46 -3.85 -34.18
N GLN A 35 3.31 -4.43 -33.85
CA GLN A 35 2.38 -5.04 -34.80
C GLN A 35 1.25 -4.07 -35.20
N GLY A 36 1.28 -2.82 -34.74
CA GLY A 36 0.26 -1.80 -35.03
C GLY A 36 -1.03 -1.93 -34.20
N ARG A 37 -1.10 -2.87 -33.22
CA ARG A 37 -2.27 -3.04 -32.35
C ARG A 37 -2.29 -1.93 -31.32
N VAL A 38 -3.49 -1.42 -31.05
CA VAL A 38 -3.70 -0.41 -30.00
C VAL A 38 -3.71 -1.08 -28.64
N LYS A 39 -2.88 -0.57 -27.72
CA LYS A 39 -2.83 -0.98 -26.31
C LYS A 39 -3.16 0.21 -25.43
N GLN A 40 -4.10 0.05 -24.50
CA GLN A 40 -4.34 1.04 -23.45
C GLN A 40 -3.18 1.02 -22.44
N ILE A 41 -2.75 2.22 -22.04
CA ILE A 41 -1.65 2.44 -21.11
C ILE A 41 -1.98 3.57 -20.13
N ALA A 42 -1.22 3.63 -19.03
CA ALA A 42 -1.15 4.80 -18.18
C ALA A 42 0.12 5.58 -18.52
N LEU A 43 -0.01 6.88 -18.78
CA LEU A 43 1.09 7.78 -19.10
C LEU A 43 1.34 8.73 -17.94
N LYS A 44 2.41 8.51 -17.19
CA LYS A 44 2.86 9.37 -16.08
C LYS A 44 3.74 10.47 -16.64
N ARG A 45 3.33 11.74 -16.50
CA ARG A 45 4.07 12.91 -17.01
C ARG A 45 4.56 13.76 -15.84
N LEU A 46 5.85 14.07 -15.85
CA LEU A 46 6.47 14.92 -14.82
C LEU A 46 5.98 16.36 -14.96
N LEU A 47 5.57 16.97 -13.86
CA LEU A 47 5.12 18.37 -13.84
C LEU A 47 6.29 19.33 -14.14
N PRO A 48 6.07 20.49 -14.78
CA PRO A 48 7.12 21.46 -15.12
C PRO A 48 7.96 21.88 -13.92
N ARG A 49 7.34 22.11 -12.76
CA ARG A 49 8.05 22.45 -11.51
C ARG A 49 8.99 21.35 -11.02
N ALA A 50 8.63 20.09 -11.22
CA ALA A 50 9.48 18.97 -10.86
C ALA A 50 10.57 18.74 -11.93
N ALA A 51 10.27 18.98 -13.21
CA ALA A 51 11.22 18.90 -14.31
C ALA A 51 12.32 19.98 -14.25
N ALA A 52 12.10 21.07 -13.53
CA ALA A 52 13.13 22.10 -13.26
C ALA A 52 14.23 21.62 -12.29
N ARG A 53 13.97 20.56 -11.51
CA ARG A 53 14.92 19.99 -10.53
C ARG A 53 15.60 18.76 -11.13
N LYS A 54 16.89 18.88 -11.43
CA LYS A 54 17.68 17.79 -12.08
C LYS A 54 17.65 16.48 -11.28
N GLU A 55 17.66 16.57 -9.96
CA GLU A 55 17.63 15.44 -9.05
C GLU A 55 16.33 14.66 -9.16
N LEU A 56 15.18 15.35 -9.27
CA LEU A 56 13.88 14.72 -9.44
C LEU A 56 13.74 14.05 -10.81
N VAL A 57 14.28 14.69 -11.87
CA VAL A 57 14.33 14.10 -13.21
C VAL A 57 15.18 12.82 -13.20
N ALA A 58 16.38 12.89 -12.61
CA ALA A 58 17.27 11.74 -12.54
C ALA A 58 16.63 10.58 -11.75
N SER A 59 15.97 10.87 -10.64
CA SER A 59 15.25 9.88 -9.85
C SER A 59 14.07 9.28 -10.60
N PHE A 60 13.28 10.09 -11.32
CA PHE A 60 12.15 9.65 -12.12
C PHE A 60 12.56 8.70 -13.25
N LEU A 61 13.63 9.02 -13.98
CA LEU A 61 14.15 8.15 -15.05
C LEU A 61 14.85 6.91 -14.50
N HIS A 62 15.53 7.02 -13.37
CA HIS A 62 16.14 5.87 -12.71
C HIS A 62 15.09 4.86 -12.21
N GLU A 63 14.00 5.35 -11.61
CA GLU A 63 12.84 4.53 -11.24
C GLU A 63 12.32 3.76 -12.45
N ALA A 64 12.03 4.45 -13.55
CA ALA A 64 11.57 3.82 -14.78
C ALA A 64 12.53 2.73 -15.28
N SER A 65 13.85 3.00 -15.29
CA SER A 65 14.89 2.05 -15.73
C SER A 65 14.96 0.80 -14.85
N LEU A 66 14.73 0.91 -13.55
CA LEU A 66 14.68 -0.26 -12.66
C LEU A 66 13.39 -1.05 -12.86
N LEU A 67 12.24 -0.36 -12.97
CA LEU A 67 10.94 -1.01 -13.17
C LEU A 67 10.84 -1.74 -14.51
N GLN A 68 11.49 -1.25 -15.56
CA GLN A 68 11.59 -1.96 -16.84
C GLN A 68 12.29 -3.32 -16.75
N GLN A 69 13.02 -3.60 -15.67
CA GLN A 69 13.68 -4.89 -15.44
C GLN A 69 12.81 -5.86 -14.63
N LEU A 70 11.69 -5.38 -14.06
CA LEU A 70 10.78 -6.20 -13.27
C LEU A 70 9.64 -6.72 -14.16
N HIS A 71 9.60 -8.03 -14.35
CA HIS A 71 8.53 -8.72 -15.09
C HIS A 71 7.86 -9.71 -14.16
N HIS A 72 6.72 -9.32 -13.58
CA HIS A 72 5.96 -10.14 -12.65
C HIS A 72 4.46 -9.79 -12.73
N PRO A 73 3.53 -10.76 -12.69
CA PRO A 73 2.09 -10.49 -12.76
C PRO A 73 1.58 -9.49 -11.73
N GLY A 74 2.15 -9.48 -10.52
CA GLY A 74 1.80 -8.58 -9.42
C GLY A 74 2.53 -7.24 -9.44
N ILE A 75 3.34 -6.93 -10.45
CA ILE A 75 4.02 -5.64 -10.61
C ILE A 75 3.51 -4.94 -11.87
N MET A 76 3.20 -3.66 -11.75
CA MET A 76 2.81 -2.84 -12.91
C MET A 76 3.94 -2.79 -13.93
N GLU A 77 3.68 -3.23 -15.16
CA GLU A 77 4.67 -3.26 -16.23
C GLU A 77 5.01 -1.85 -16.71
N THR A 78 6.30 -1.55 -16.87
CA THR A 78 6.79 -0.29 -17.43
C THR A 78 7.32 -0.54 -18.86
N PHE A 79 6.68 0.08 -19.84
CA PHE A 79 6.96 -0.17 -21.26
C PHE A 79 8.04 0.73 -21.82
N ASP A 80 7.99 2.02 -21.47
CA ASP A 80 8.86 3.05 -22.05
C ASP A 80 9.02 4.23 -21.10
N SER A 81 10.10 4.98 -21.25
CA SER A 81 10.32 6.24 -20.56
C SER A 81 11.21 7.15 -21.37
N GLY A 82 11.00 8.46 -21.27
CA GLY A 82 11.78 9.39 -22.04
C GLY A 82 11.34 10.84 -21.90
N LYS A 83 11.59 11.60 -22.99
CA LYS A 83 11.25 13.03 -23.06
C LYS A 83 10.62 13.35 -24.41
N VAL A 84 9.43 13.93 -24.41
CA VAL A 84 8.69 14.36 -25.61
C VAL A 84 8.25 15.81 -25.41
N PHE A 85 8.48 16.68 -26.39
CA PHE A 85 8.18 18.12 -26.33
C PHE A 85 8.65 18.80 -25.04
N GLY A 86 9.82 18.41 -24.52
CA GLY A 86 10.37 18.95 -23.29
C GLY A 86 9.84 18.32 -21.99
N MET A 87 8.79 17.49 -22.04
CA MET A 87 8.19 16.81 -20.89
C MET A 87 8.72 15.39 -20.73
N TYR A 88 9.11 15.04 -19.50
CA TYR A 88 9.50 13.67 -19.15
C TYR A 88 8.27 12.82 -18.88
N PHE A 89 8.32 11.56 -19.32
CA PHE A 89 7.21 10.62 -19.17
C PHE A 89 7.69 9.21 -18.83
N ILE A 90 6.76 8.42 -18.28
CA ILE A 90 6.84 6.96 -18.15
C ILE A 90 5.54 6.40 -18.71
N ALA A 91 5.65 5.48 -19.68
CA ALA A 91 4.52 4.70 -20.21
C ALA A 91 4.46 3.35 -19.49
N MET A 92 3.32 3.03 -18.91
CA MET A 92 3.15 1.87 -18.04
C MET A 92 1.78 1.21 -18.26
N GLU A 93 1.62 0.02 -17.72
CA GLU A 93 0.38 -0.76 -17.77
C GLU A 93 -0.78 0.07 -17.22
N TYR A 94 -1.89 0.13 -17.97
CA TYR A 94 -3.17 0.60 -17.44
C TYR A 94 -3.88 -0.59 -16.79
N ILE A 95 -4.21 -0.46 -15.53
CA ILE A 95 -4.81 -1.52 -14.72
C ILE A 95 -6.22 -1.08 -14.37
N PRO A 96 -7.27 -1.67 -14.99
CA PRO A 96 -8.63 -1.41 -14.59
C PRO A 96 -8.92 -2.09 -13.24
N GLY A 97 -9.56 -1.36 -12.33
CA GLY A 97 -9.93 -1.85 -11.01
C GLY A 97 -9.74 -0.83 -9.90
N PRO A 98 -10.30 -1.10 -8.72
CA PRO A 98 -10.16 -0.24 -7.56
C PRO A 98 -8.79 -0.38 -6.89
N THR A 99 -8.34 0.69 -6.24
CA THR A 99 -7.25 0.61 -5.28
C THR A 99 -7.72 -0.09 -3.99
N LEU A 100 -6.79 -0.68 -3.23
CA LEU A 100 -7.13 -1.22 -1.90
C LEU A 100 -7.65 -0.12 -0.96
N LYS A 101 -7.22 1.14 -1.15
CA LYS A 101 -7.76 2.26 -0.39
C LYS A 101 -9.27 2.40 -0.62
N GLN A 102 -9.71 2.43 -1.89
CA GLN A 102 -11.13 2.50 -2.23
C GLN A 102 -11.90 1.31 -1.69
N LEU A 103 -11.32 0.11 -1.76
CA LEU A 103 -11.95 -1.10 -1.23
C LEU A 103 -12.15 -1.02 0.29
N VAL A 104 -11.11 -0.69 1.07
CA VAL A 104 -11.19 -0.60 2.54
C VAL A 104 -12.20 0.46 2.97
N GLU A 105 -12.15 1.65 2.35
CA GLU A 105 -13.08 2.75 2.64
C GLU A 105 -14.52 2.35 2.34
N HIS A 106 -14.76 1.69 1.19
CA HIS A 106 -16.11 1.26 0.79
C HIS A 106 -16.62 0.12 1.68
N CYS A 107 -15.79 -0.89 1.97
CA CYS A 107 -16.14 -1.98 2.89
C CYS A 107 -16.51 -1.46 4.26
N GLY A 108 -15.71 -0.57 4.84
CA GLY A 108 -15.98 0.01 6.16
C GLY A 108 -17.30 0.78 6.22
N ALA A 109 -17.71 1.39 5.11
CA ALA A 109 -18.98 2.12 5.01
C ALA A 109 -20.20 1.23 4.71
N THR A 110 -20.01 -0.01 4.24
CA THR A 110 -21.11 -0.85 3.72
C THR A 110 -21.16 -2.23 4.36
N VAL A 111 -20.19 -3.11 4.07
CA VAL A 111 -20.25 -4.54 4.39
C VAL A 111 -19.36 -4.98 5.56
N GLY A 112 -18.65 -4.04 6.16
CA GLY A 112 -17.69 -4.29 7.23
C GLY A 112 -16.27 -4.60 6.72
N SER A 113 -15.54 -5.50 7.38
CA SER A 113 -14.18 -5.84 7.01
C SER A 113 -14.10 -6.75 5.78
N VAL A 114 -12.94 -6.75 5.13
CA VAL A 114 -12.62 -7.71 4.06
C VAL A 114 -12.52 -9.12 4.66
N PRO A 115 -13.15 -10.14 4.07
CA PRO A 115 -13.06 -11.52 4.55
C PRO A 115 -11.63 -12.03 4.62
N GLU A 116 -11.35 -12.86 5.62
CA GLU A 116 -10.03 -13.45 5.83
C GLU A 116 -9.45 -14.14 4.58
N PRO A 117 -10.20 -15.03 3.86
CA PRO A 117 -9.65 -15.68 2.67
C PRO A 117 -9.24 -14.70 1.56
N ILE A 118 -9.97 -13.60 1.39
CA ILE A 118 -9.60 -12.54 0.41
C ILE A 118 -8.38 -11.78 0.89
N THR A 119 -8.30 -11.45 2.18
CA THR A 119 -7.13 -10.78 2.77
C THR A 119 -5.87 -11.63 2.62
N LEU A 120 -5.97 -12.93 2.88
CA LEU A 120 -4.88 -13.91 2.68
C LEU A 120 -4.42 -13.95 1.23
N ASN A 121 -5.36 -14.03 0.27
CA ASN A 121 -5.06 -14.05 -1.16
C ASN A 121 -4.34 -12.77 -1.59
N ILE A 122 -4.85 -11.59 -1.19
CA ILE A 122 -4.24 -10.29 -1.48
C ILE A 122 -2.81 -10.22 -0.91
N ALA A 123 -2.63 -10.55 0.36
CA ALA A 123 -1.33 -10.46 1.03
C ALA A 123 -0.31 -11.43 0.44
N ALA A 124 -0.72 -12.65 0.09
CA ALA A 124 0.16 -13.63 -0.56
C ALA A 124 0.64 -13.13 -1.94
N GLN A 125 -0.25 -12.53 -2.75
CA GLN A 125 0.12 -11.95 -4.04
C GLN A 125 1.06 -10.73 -3.86
N MET A 126 0.83 -9.87 -2.85
CA MET A 126 1.73 -8.76 -2.52
C MET A 126 3.12 -9.27 -2.17
N CYS A 127 3.22 -10.28 -1.30
CA CYS A 127 4.49 -10.87 -0.91
C CYS A 127 5.20 -11.54 -2.08
N ASP A 128 4.48 -12.18 -3.01
CA ASP A 128 5.05 -12.79 -4.21
C ASP A 128 5.69 -11.73 -5.13
N ALA A 129 5.01 -10.61 -5.35
CA ALA A 129 5.51 -9.49 -6.13
C ALA A 129 6.73 -8.80 -5.45
N LEU A 130 6.68 -8.62 -4.13
CA LEU A 130 7.79 -8.05 -3.36
C LEU A 130 9.00 -8.96 -3.36
N ASP A 131 8.82 -10.28 -3.21
CA ASP A 131 9.91 -11.25 -3.26
C ASP A 131 10.65 -11.21 -4.60
N HIS A 132 9.90 -11.16 -5.70
CA HIS A 132 10.47 -11.01 -7.04
C HIS A 132 11.33 -9.74 -7.16
N ALA A 133 10.89 -8.62 -6.61
CA ALA A 133 11.64 -7.37 -6.68
C ALA A 133 12.85 -7.36 -5.74
N HIS A 134 12.68 -7.84 -4.50
CA HIS A 134 13.74 -7.85 -3.48
C HIS A 134 14.90 -8.76 -3.85
N THR A 135 14.63 -9.85 -4.57
CA THR A 135 15.64 -10.85 -4.99
C THR A 135 16.22 -10.60 -6.38
N LYS A 136 15.74 -9.55 -7.08
CA LYS A 136 16.20 -9.24 -8.44
C LYS A 136 17.69 -8.94 -8.49
N THR A 137 18.39 -9.56 -9.46
CA THR A 137 19.81 -9.35 -9.72
C THR A 137 20.06 -8.72 -11.09
N ASP A 138 21.21 -8.10 -11.24
CA ASP A 138 21.74 -7.64 -12.54
C ASP A 138 22.28 -8.85 -13.38
N ALA A 139 22.73 -8.55 -14.60
CA ALA A 139 23.30 -9.56 -15.50
C ALA A 139 24.58 -10.24 -14.96
N LYS A 140 25.17 -9.71 -13.90
CA LYS A 140 26.36 -10.26 -13.21
C LYS A 140 25.99 -11.02 -11.93
N GLY A 141 24.70 -11.20 -11.64
CA GLY A 141 24.20 -11.86 -10.44
C GLY A 141 24.27 -11.00 -9.16
N ARG A 142 24.55 -9.70 -9.25
CA ARG A 142 24.58 -8.82 -8.08
C ARG A 142 23.18 -8.33 -7.76
N PRO A 143 22.76 -8.36 -6.48
CA PRO A 143 21.45 -7.86 -6.07
C PRO A 143 21.25 -6.39 -6.49
N LEU A 144 20.09 -6.08 -7.07
CA LEU A 144 19.72 -4.71 -7.42
C LEU A 144 19.24 -3.90 -6.20
N GLY A 145 18.93 -4.56 -5.08
CA GLY A 145 18.49 -3.91 -3.85
C GLY A 145 17.20 -3.11 -4.00
N ILE A 146 16.28 -3.59 -4.84
CA ILE A 146 15.01 -2.92 -5.10
C ILE A 146 14.10 -3.11 -3.89
N ILE A 147 13.68 -2.01 -3.27
CA ILE A 147 12.73 -1.95 -2.16
C ILE A 147 11.63 -0.99 -2.61
N HIS A 148 10.36 -1.33 -2.38
CA HIS A 148 9.24 -0.52 -2.85
C HIS A 148 9.16 0.85 -2.15
N ARG A 149 9.32 0.88 -0.83
CA ARG A 149 9.39 2.08 0.03
C ARG A 149 8.13 2.96 0.10
N ASP A 150 7.08 2.62 -0.62
CA ASP A 150 5.82 3.35 -0.63
C ASP A 150 4.60 2.40 -0.68
N ILE A 151 4.72 1.23 -0.06
CA ILE A 151 3.61 0.29 0.09
C ILE A 151 2.52 0.97 0.92
N SER A 152 1.35 1.13 0.32
CA SER A 152 0.15 1.69 0.96
C SER A 152 -1.08 1.26 0.16
N PRO A 153 -2.30 1.26 0.73
CA PRO A 153 -3.51 0.87 0.02
C PRO A 153 -3.79 1.67 -1.27
N ALA A 154 -3.29 2.90 -1.36
CA ALA A 154 -3.42 3.74 -2.55
C ALA A 154 -2.51 3.30 -3.71
N ASN A 155 -1.43 2.58 -3.41
CA ASN A 155 -0.44 2.11 -4.39
C ASN A 155 -0.60 0.62 -4.72
N ILE A 156 -1.79 0.06 -4.46
CA ILE A 156 -2.13 -1.32 -4.77
C ILE A 156 -3.48 -1.32 -5.46
N ILE A 157 -3.54 -1.91 -6.66
CA ILE A 157 -4.77 -2.06 -7.43
C ILE A 157 -5.18 -3.52 -7.44
N LEU A 158 -6.46 -3.80 -7.20
CA LEU A 158 -7.09 -5.06 -7.52
C LEU A 158 -7.62 -4.97 -8.94
N SER A 159 -6.96 -5.68 -9.87
CA SER A 159 -7.39 -5.67 -11.27
C SER A 159 -8.75 -6.35 -11.45
N ASP A 160 -9.37 -6.09 -12.58
CA ASP A 160 -10.61 -6.75 -13.03
C ASP A 160 -10.45 -8.28 -13.25
N THR A 161 -9.24 -8.79 -13.22
CA THR A 161 -8.91 -10.23 -13.25
C THR A 161 -8.60 -10.80 -11.87
N GLY A 162 -8.74 -10.04 -10.79
CA GLY A 162 -8.45 -10.45 -9.42
C GLY A 162 -6.95 -10.51 -9.07
N LEU A 163 -6.09 -10.00 -9.96
CA LEU A 163 -4.66 -9.87 -9.67
C LEU A 163 -4.39 -8.61 -8.85
N VAL A 164 -3.56 -8.77 -7.84
CA VAL A 164 -3.00 -7.64 -7.08
C VAL A 164 -1.84 -7.04 -7.85
N LYS A 165 -1.87 -5.73 -8.08
CA LYS A 165 -0.84 -5.00 -8.79
C LYS A 165 -0.21 -3.93 -7.90
N LEU A 166 1.10 -4.05 -7.64
CA LEU A 166 1.88 -3.01 -6.97
C LEU A 166 2.25 -1.92 -7.98
N ILE A 167 1.94 -0.67 -7.63
CA ILE A 167 2.18 0.51 -8.47
C ILE A 167 2.99 1.56 -7.69
N ASP A 168 3.54 2.55 -8.39
CA ASP A 168 4.21 3.73 -7.80
C ASP A 168 5.32 3.39 -6.80
N TRP A 169 6.38 2.74 -7.27
CA TRP A 169 7.57 2.40 -6.50
C TRP A 169 8.31 3.66 -6.05
N GLY A 170 8.49 3.82 -4.73
CA GLY A 170 9.12 5.01 -4.13
C GLY A 170 10.65 5.05 -4.25
N LEU A 171 11.22 4.58 -5.36
CA LEU A 171 12.66 4.49 -5.60
C LEU A 171 13.34 5.87 -5.60
N ALA A 172 12.60 6.92 -5.98
CA ALA A 172 13.06 8.30 -5.91
C ALA A 172 13.34 8.78 -4.48
N LYS A 173 12.68 8.21 -3.47
CA LYS A 173 12.84 8.58 -2.06
C LYS A 173 14.20 8.14 -1.47
N ALA A 174 14.89 7.20 -2.11
CA ALA A 174 16.16 6.66 -1.61
C ALA A 174 17.31 7.67 -1.61
N LYS A 175 17.31 8.66 -2.49
CA LYS A 175 18.41 9.62 -2.66
C LYS A 175 18.17 10.96 -1.95
N SER A 176 16.94 11.25 -1.51
CA SER A 176 16.58 12.51 -0.87
C SER A 176 16.61 12.47 0.66
N SER A 177 17.08 11.37 1.26
CA SER A 177 17.07 11.20 2.72
C SER A 177 17.99 12.16 3.51
N ASN A 178 18.74 13.02 2.84
CA ASN A 178 19.67 13.95 3.52
C ASN A 178 19.22 15.42 3.55
N THR A 179 18.16 15.86 2.88
CA THR A 179 17.91 17.31 2.82
C THR A 179 16.48 17.77 2.66
N GLU A 180 15.43 17.15 2.79
CA GLU A 180 14.08 17.78 2.77
C GLU A 180 12.97 16.79 3.18
N THR A 181 12.81 16.59 4.47
CA THR A 181 11.76 15.76 5.08
C THR A 181 10.39 16.43 5.14
N GLY A 182 10.20 17.61 4.56
CA GLY A 182 9.03 18.44 4.87
C GLY A 182 7.97 18.61 3.79
N GLU A 183 8.31 18.62 2.50
CA GLU A 183 7.36 19.19 1.51
C GLU A 183 6.75 18.20 0.51
N THR A 184 7.16 16.93 0.46
CA THR A 184 6.73 16.02 -0.61
C THR A 184 5.91 14.82 -0.13
N MET A 185 5.70 14.61 1.17
CA MET A 185 4.88 13.52 1.66
C MET A 185 3.41 13.93 1.78
N ILE A 186 2.55 13.21 1.09
CA ILE A 186 1.10 13.39 1.12
C ILE A 186 0.59 13.01 2.51
N LYS A 187 -0.22 13.88 3.13
CA LYS A 187 -0.90 13.64 4.41
C LYS A 187 -1.55 12.25 4.43
N GLY A 188 -1.28 11.48 5.49
CA GLY A 188 -1.81 10.12 5.68
C GLY A 188 -0.91 8.98 5.22
N LYS A 189 0.24 9.23 4.57
CA LYS A 189 1.20 8.16 4.20
C LYS A 189 2.12 7.76 5.36
N TYR A 190 2.30 8.61 6.35
CA TYR A 190 3.14 8.32 7.52
C TYR A 190 2.69 7.09 8.33
N GLY A 191 1.40 6.75 8.28
CA GLY A 191 0.86 5.57 8.94
C GLY A 191 1.38 4.22 8.43
N TYR A 192 2.00 4.18 7.25
CA TYR A 192 2.55 2.95 6.64
C TYR A 192 4.07 2.86 6.71
N ILE A 193 4.74 3.92 7.17
CA ILE A 193 6.21 3.97 7.23
C ILE A 193 6.69 3.05 8.35
N ALA A 194 7.70 2.24 8.06
CA ALA A 194 8.32 1.39 9.07
C ALA A 194 9.13 2.24 10.07
N PRO A 195 9.16 1.87 11.38
CA PRO A 195 9.82 2.65 12.42
C PRO A 195 11.29 2.99 12.14
N GLU A 196 12.01 2.10 11.46
CA GLU A 196 13.42 2.26 11.10
C GLU A 196 13.70 3.34 10.05
N TYR A 197 12.68 3.80 9.32
CA TYR A 197 12.84 4.96 8.41
C TYR A 197 13.33 6.20 9.12
N LEU A 198 13.05 6.29 10.42
CA LEU A 198 13.47 7.40 11.27
C LEU A 198 14.89 7.22 11.83
N GLY A 199 15.50 6.03 11.63
CA GLY A 199 16.81 5.65 12.18
C GLY A 199 17.93 5.41 11.16
N GLY A 200 17.62 5.45 9.85
CA GLY A 200 18.63 5.56 8.78
C GLY A 200 18.97 4.31 7.97
N GLN A 201 18.79 3.09 8.43
CA GLN A 201 19.05 1.89 7.60
C GLN A 201 17.77 1.15 7.28
N ILE A 202 17.37 1.19 6.01
CA ILE A 202 16.15 0.58 5.49
C ILE A 202 16.52 -0.61 4.62
N ASP A 203 15.92 -1.76 4.89
CA ASP A 203 15.98 -2.93 4.04
C ASP A 203 14.59 -3.39 3.57
N ALA A 204 14.53 -4.50 2.85
CA ALA A 204 13.31 -5.08 2.29
C ALA A 204 12.22 -5.36 3.33
N ARG A 205 12.58 -5.54 4.60
CA ARG A 205 11.63 -5.80 5.70
C ARG A 205 10.75 -4.58 6.03
N ALA A 206 11.13 -3.39 5.58
CA ALA A 206 10.29 -2.21 5.69
C ALA A 206 9.01 -2.33 4.84
N ASP A 207 9.06 -2.99 3.68
CA ASP A 207 7.86 -3.27 2.88
C ASP A 207 6.95 -4.29 3.59
N LEU A 208 7.51 -5.27 4.30
CA LEU A 208 6.75 -6.28 5.04
C LEU A 208 5.99 -5.68 6.24
N TRP A 209 6.55 -4.66 6.90
CA TRP A 209 5.83 -3.86 7.88
C TRP A 209 4.57 -3.23 7.27
N ALA A 210 4.69 -2.60 6.11
CA ALA A 210 3.55 -1.98 5.43
C ALA A 210 2.51 -3.01 4.97
N VAL A 211 2.94 -4.21 4.53
CA VAL A 211 2.02 -5.33 4.26
C VAL A 211 1.25 -5.72 5.52
N GLY A 212 1.91 -5.81 6.68
CA GLY A 212 1.26 -6.09 7.96
C GLY A 212 0.20 -5.05 8.32
N ILE A 213 0.47 -3.75 8.11
CA ILE A 213 -0.52 -2.68 8.33
C ILE A 213 -1.72 -2.84 7.40
N ILE A 214 -1.48 -3.11 6.12
CA ILE A 214 -2.55 -3.30 5.14
C ILE A 214 -3.42 -4.50 5.50
N MET A 215 -2.82 -5.63 5.90
CA MET A 215 -3.57 -6.78 6.39
C MET A 215 -4.44 -6.42 7.59
N TYR A 216 -3.87 -5.68 8.57
CA TYR A 216 -4.63 -5.21 9.72
C TYR A 216 -5.85 -4.37 9.29
N GLU A 217 -5.65 -3.41 8.39
CA GLU A 217 -6.73 -2.53 7.90
C GLU A 217 -7.80 -3.30 7.08
N LEU A 218 -7.41 -4.27 6.27
CA LEU A 218 -8.35 -5.14 5.55
C LEU A 218 -9.21 -5.96 6.52
N LEU A 219 -8.59 -6.56 7.53
CA LEU A 219 -9.26 -7.42 8.50
C LEU A 219 -10.16 -6.65 9.48
N THR A 220 -9.87 -5.39 9.76
CA THR A 220 -10.57 -4.62 10.80
C THR A 220 -11.39 -3.45 10.27
N SER A 221 -11.19 -3.05 8.99
CA SER A 221 -11.68 -1.80 8.39
C SER A 221 -11.31 -0.55 9.20
N ARG A 222 -10.22 -0.61 9.96
CA ARG A 222 -9.74 0.48 10.82
C ARG A 222 -8.29 0.81 10.50
N ARG A 223 -8.00 2.10 10.43
CA ARG A 223 -6.62 2.55 10.32
C ARG A 223 -5.85 2.20 11.59
N LEU A 224 -4.68 1.56 11.42
CA LEU A 224 -3.87 1.17 12.59
C LEU A 224 -3.17 2.39 13.19
N PHE A 225 -2.59 3.24 12.35
CA PHE A 225 -1.89 4.43 12.79
C PHE A 225 -2.50 5.68 12.14
N ASP A 226 -3.39 6.35 12.86
CA ASP A 226 -4.06 7.57 12.42
C ASP A 226 -3.97 8.63 13.51
N GLY A 227 -3.14 9.65 13.31
CA GLY A 227 -2.97 10.81 14.20
C GLY A 227 -3.67 12.03 13.65
N HIS A 228 -3.90 13.04 14.48
CA HIS A 228 -4.46 14.33 14.04
C HIS A 228 -3.51 15.05 13.08
N ASP A 229 -2.20 14.82 13.23
CA ASP A 229 -1.15 15.33 12.35
C ASP A 229 -0.08 14.27 12.07
N ASP A 230 0.89 14.64 11.24
CA ASP A 230 1.96 13.75 10.81
C ASP A 230 2.90 13.38 11.98
N PHE A 231 3.13 14.30 12.91
CA PHE A 231 3.97 14.07 14.09
C PHE A 231 3.34 13.05 15.04
N GLU A 232 2.05 13.20 15.30
CA GLU A 232 1.30 12.23 16.12
C GLU A 232 1.26 10.87 15.44
N THR A 233 1.00 10.82 14.12
CA THR A 233 1.01 9.56 13.36
C THR A 233 2.34 8.84 13.49
N VAL A 234 3.47 9.55 13.32
CA VAL A 234 4.81 8.99 13.49
C VAL A 234 5.05 8.53 14.93
N THR A 235 4.56 9.28 15.91
CA THR A 235 4.64 8.90 17.33
C THR A 235 3.87 7.62 17.61
N ARG A 236 2.68 7.47 17.03
CA ARG A 236 1.86 6.25 17.13
C ARG A 236 2.56 5.05 16.50
N VAL A 237 3.13 5.19 15.29
CA VAL A 237 3.96 4.14 14.65
C VAL A 237 5.07 3.65 15.59
N ARG A 238 5.74 4.56 16.28
CA ARG A 238 6.86 4.22 17.18
C ARG A 238 6.43 3.61 18.51
N LYS A 239 5.31 4.03 19.07
CA LYS A 239 5.02 3.78 20.49
C LYS A 239 3.67 3.15 20.78
N LEU A 240 2.65 3.29 19.88
CA LEU A 240 1.30 2.78 20.15
C LEU A 240 1.35 1.25 20.33
N PRO A 241 0.82 0.68 21.43
CA PRO A 241 0.59 -0.76 21.50
C PRO A 241 -0.28 -1.22 20.34
N ILE A 242 0.18 -2.22 19.61
CA ILE A 242 -0.55 -2.75 18.44
C ILE A 242 -1.46 -3.88 18.95
N PRO A 243 -2.80 -3.69 18.92
CA PRO A 243 -3.71 -4.75 19.29
C PRO A 243 -3.74 -5.83 18.20
N ARG A 244 -4.00 -7.08 18.59
CA ARG A 244 -4.23 -8.15 17.61
C ARG A 244 -5.48 -7.84 16.78
N PRO A 245 -5.49 -8.12 15.47
CA PRO A 245 -6.68 -7.96 14.62
C PRO A 245 -7.93 -8.63 15.18
N SER A 246 -7.79 -9.81 15.82
CA SER A 246 -8.90 -10.56 16.45
C SER A 246 -9.61 -9.80 17.55
N ILE A 247 -8.96 -8.82 18.22
CA ILE A 247 -9.61 -7.96 19.24
C ILE A 247 -10.66 -7.07 18.57
N ALA A 248 -10.41 -6.58 17.37
CA ALA A 248 -11.32 -5.73 16.62
C ALA A 248 -12.29 -6.53 15.73
N ASN A 249 -11.86 -7.71 15.27
CA ASN A 249 -12.65 -8.63 14.46
C ASN A 249 -12.49 -10.07 14.97
N PRO A 250 -13.40 -10.57 15.84
CA PRO A 250 -13.31 -11.91 16.42
C PRO A 250 -13.39 -13.08 15.41
N ARG A 251 -13.59 -12.79 14.13
CA ARG A 251 -13.53 -13.80 13.05
C ARG A 251 -12.11 -14.10 12.57
N VAL A 252 -11.14 -13.25 12.93
CA VAL A 252 -9.75 -13.46 12.59
C VAL A 252 -9.18 -14.62 13.38
N THR A 253 -8.57 -15.56 12.66
CA THR A 253 -7.97 -16.76 13.28
C THR A 253 -6.69 -16.42 14.04
N PRO A 254 -6.32 -17.22 15.08
CA PRO A 254 -5.07 -17.02 15.81
C PRO A 254 -3.84 -17.09 14.92
N GLU A 255 -3.85 -17.95 13.91
CA GLU A 255 -2.76 -18.16 12.94
C GLU A 255 -2.54 -16.88 12.13
N LEU A 256 -3.62 -16.22 11.69
CA LEU A 256 -3.53 -14.96 10.94
C LEU A 256 -3.10 -13.81 11.84
N ASP A 257 -3.56 -13.76 13.09
CA ASP A 257 -3.08 -12.82 14.10
C ASP A 257 -1.55 -12.90 14.23
N GLU A 258 -0.98 -14.12 14.38
CA GLU A 258 0.48 -14.29 14.50
C GLU A 258 1.23 -13.81 13.26
N ILE A 259 0.70 -14.06 12.05
CA ILE A 259 1.32 -13.59 10.82
C ILE A 259 1.36 -12.06 10.78
N VAL A 260 0.23 -11.40 11.08
CA VAL A 260 0.13 -9.93 11.10
C VAL A 260 1.02 -9.35 12.17
N MET A 261 0.97 -9.86 13.40
CA MET A 261 1.74 -9.32 14.52
C MET A 261 3.25 -9.49 14.32
N LYS A 262 3.71 -10.60 13.71
CA LYS A 262 5.12 -10.79 13.34
C LYS A 262 5.56 -9.77 12.28
N ALA A 263 4.71 -9.43 11.30
CA ALA A 263 5.02 -8.38 10.33
C ALA A 263 5.09 -6.99 10.99
N LEU A 264 4.32 -6.77 12.07
CA LEU A 264 4.24 -5.52 12.81
C LEU A 264 5.22 -5.44 14.00
N GLU A 265 6.22 -6.31 14.06
CA GLU A 265 7.32 -6.16 15.00
C GLU A 265 8.14 -4.89 14.68
N ARG A 266 8.33 -4.02 15.68
CA ARG A 266 9.05 -2.75 15.47
C ARG A 266 10.52 -2.94 15.15
N ASN A 267 11.14 -3.92 15.80
CA ASN A 267 12.52 -4.30 15.47
C ASN A 267 12.51 -5.20 14.22
N PRO A 268 13.13 -4.78 13.10
CA PRO A 268 13.16 -5.57 11.87
C PRO A 268 13.74 -6.99 12.04
N THR A 269 14.57 -7.20 13.07
CA THR A 269 15.18 -8.52 13.33
C THR A 269 14.14 -9.57 13.73
N TYR A 270 13.03 -9.17 14.33
CA TYR A 270 11.95 -10.06 14.76
C TYR A 270 10.84 -10.21 13.73
N ARG A 271 10.84 -9.41 12.66
CA ARG A 271 9.92 -9.55 11.53
C ARG A 271 10.22 -10.80 10.70
N TRP A 272 9.40 -11.00 9.69
CA TRP A 272 9.67 -11.93 8.61
C TRP A 272 11.01 -11.60 7.95
N LYS A 273 11.84 -12.61 7.69
CA LYS A 273 13.18 -12.40 7.11
C LYS A 273 13.13 -11.96 5.65
N SER A 274 12.10 -12.43 4.93
CA SER A 274 11.88 -12.13 3.51
C SER A 274 10.39 -12.15 3.19
N ALA A 275 10.04 -11.59 2.04
CA ALA A 275 8.68 -11.68 1.50
C ALA A 275 8.30 -13.13 1.16
N ALA A 276 9.26 -13.94 0.72
CA ALA A 276 9.05 -15.39 0.52
C ALA A 276 8.61 -16.08 1.81
N GLU A 277 9.32 -15.86 2.93
CA GLU A 277 8.97 -16.49 4.22
C GLU A 277 7.56 -16.10 4.67
N MET A 278 7.19 -14.80 4.54
CA MET A 278 5.84 -14.35 4.87
C MET A 278 4.79 -14.94 3.92
N ARG A 279 5.05 -14.96 2.61
CA ARG A 279 4.19 -15.59 1.60
C ARG A 279 3.92 -17.06 1.91
N ASP A 280 4.96 -17.82 2.25
CA ASP A 280 4.85 -19.24 2.50
C ASP A 280 4.03 -19.53 3.77
N ALA A 281 4.15 -18.68 4.80
CA ALA A 281 3.27 -18.74 5.98
C ALA A 281 1.81 -18.43 5.62
N LEU A 282 1.54 -17.41 4.80
CA LEU A 282 0.20 -17.11 4.31
C LEU A 282 -0.39 -18.26 3.49
N ARG A 283 0.42 -18.88 2.60
CA ARG A 283 0.00 -20.02 1.80
C ARG A 283 -0.33 -21.26 2.64
N ALA A 284 0.35 -21.45 3.76
CA ALA A 284 0.00 -22.53 4.71
C ALA A 284 -1.42 -22.35 5.27
N VAL A 285 -1.79 -21.12 5.65
CA VAL A 285 -3.15 -20.81 6.12
C VAL A 285 -4.18 -20.90 4.99
N ILE A 286 -3.84 -20.48 3.77
CA ILE A 286 -4.71 -20.62 2.59
C ILE A 286 -5.01 -22.09 2.27
N ALA A 287 -4.07 -22.99 2.53
CA ALA A 287 -4.25 -24.42 2.28
C ALA A 287 -5.23 -25.10 3.25
N GLU A 288 -5.61 -24.44 4.34
CA GLU A 288 -6.60 -24.96 5.28
C GLU A 288 -8.02 -24.94 4.68
N PRO A 289 -8.88 -25.90 5.06
CA PRO A 289 -10.26 -25.96 4.55
C PRO A 289 -11.02 -24.65 4.80
N GLY A 290 -11.67 -24.14 3.76
CA GLY A 290 -12.48 -22.93 3.81
C GLY A 290 -11.71 -21.60 3.60
N ASN A 291 -10.38 -21.64 3.51
CA ASN A 291 -9.57 -20.42 3.29
C ASN A 291 -9.16 -20.21 1.82
N TYR A 292 -9.33 -21.20 0.98
CA TYR A 292 -8.97 -21.05 -0.44
C TYR A 292 -9.97 -20.22 -1.21
N VAL A 293 -9.48 -19.17 -1.85
CA VAL A 293 -10.17 -18.40 -2.88
C VAL A 293 -9.24 -18.16 -4.05
N ASP A 294 -9.76 -18.29 -5.27
CA ASP A 294 -9.04 -17.93 -6.48
C ASP A 294 -9.31 -16.46 -6.88
N ASN A 295 -8.63 -16.03 -7.95
CA ASN A 295 -8.78 -14.66 -8.44
C ASN A 295 -10.21 -14.34 -8.92
N LYS A 296 -10.94 -15.35 -9.42
CA LYS A 296 -12.34 -15.17 -9.83
C LYS A 296 -13.23 -14.88 -8.63
N HIS A 297 -13.08 -15.64 -7.53
CA HIS A 297 -13.82 -15.39 -6.30
C HIS A 297 -13.53 -13.98 -5.75
N VAL A 298 -12.26 -13.54 -5.80
CA VAL A 298 -11.88 -12.18 -5.41
C VAL A 298 -12.58 -11.14 -6.28
N THR A 299 -12.54 -11.30 -7.61
CA THR A 299 -13.19 -10.38 -8.55
C THR A 299 -14.70 -10.31 -8.33
N ASP A 300 -15.38 -11.45 -8.24
CA ASP A 300 -16.80 -11.52 -8.05
C ASP A 300 -17.23 -10.87 -6.73
N TRP A 301 -16.47 -11.09 -5.67
CA TRP A 301 -16.72 -10.46 -4.38
C TRP A 301 -16.48 -8.94 -4.41
N VAL A 302 -15.40 -8.48 -5.00
CA VAL A 302 -15.09 -7.04 -5.13
C VAL A 302 -16.17 -6.34 -5.97
N ASN A 303 -16.55 -6.91 -7.10
CA ASN A 303 -17.62 -6.36 -7.94
C ASN A 303 -18.94 -6.25 -7.16
N TRP A 304 -19.29 -7.28 -6.39
CA TRP A 304 -20.48 -7.23 -5.54
C TRP A 304 -20.35 -6.14 -4.47
N VAL A 305 -19.20 -6.01 -3.78
CA VAL A 305 -18.99 -4.98 -2.76
C VAL A 305 -19.31 -3.60 -3.30
N PHE A 306 -18.80 -3.25 -4.47
CA PHE A 306 -19.01 -1.92 -5.06
C PHE A 306 -20.45 -1.67 -5.56
N THR A 307 -21.33 -2.66 -5.51
CA THR A 307 -22.79 -2.46 -5.70
C THR A 307 -23.53 -2.18 -4.40
N GLN A 308 -22.89 -2.33 -3.23
CA GLN A 308 -23.53 -2.17 -1.94
C GLN A 308 -23.58 -0.69 -1.50
N THR A 309 -24.58 -0.35 -0.71
CA THR A 309 -24.78 0.98 -0.14
C THR A 309 -24.78 0.89 1.39
N PRO A 310 -24.55 2.00 2.11
CA PRO A 310 -24.68 2.03 3.57
C PRO A 310 -26.03 1.50 4.04
N GLY A 311 -26.01 0.64 5.07
CA GLY A 311 -27.21 -0.03 5.58
C GLY A 311 -27.49 -1.40 4.95
N THR A 312 -26.60 -1.94 4.13
CA THR A 312 -26.71 -3.32 3.63
C THR A 312 -26.63 -4.31 4.79
N GLU A 313 -27.61 -5.22 4.87
CA GLU A 313 -27.69 -6.24 5.93
C GLU A 313 -26.76 -7.43 5.68
N VAL A 314 -26.38 -7.68 4.44
CA VAL A 314 -25.53 -8.81 4.05
C VAL A 314 -24.06 -8.50 4.34
N SER A 315 -23.43 -9.29 5.21
CA SER A 315 -21.99 -9.14 5.50
C SER A 315 -21.13 -9.60 4.33
N GLY A 316 -19.93 -9.00 4.19
CA GLY A 316 -18.97 -9.42 3.16
C GLY A 316 -18.55 -10.89 3.29
N VAL A 317 -18.49 -11.43 4.51
CA VAL A 317 -18.16 -12.85 4.77
C VAL A 317 -19.26 -13.77 4.28
N SER A 318 -20.52 -13.46 4.60
CA SER A 318 -21.68 -14.24 4.16
C SER A 318 -21.76 -14.30 2.63
N LYS A 319 -21.53 -13.16 1.96
CA LYS A 319 -21.48 -13.11 0.49
C LYS A 319 -20.36 -13.94 -0.11
N LEU A 320 -19.15 -13.89 0.48
CA LEU A 320 -18.04 -14.69 -0.03
C LEU A 320 -18.35 -16.18 0.04
N ARG A 321 -18.93 -16.67 1.13
CA ARG A 321 -19.38 -18.07 1.23
C ARG A 321 -20.31 -18.46 0.09
N THR A 322 -21.31 -17.63 -0.20
CA THR A 322 -22.22 -17.89 -1.33
C THR A 322 -21.52 -17.89 -2.70
N ILE A 323 -20.43 -17.10 -2.85
CA ILE A 323 -19.64 -17.09 -4.10
C ILE A 323 -18.81 -18.35 -4.22
N VAL A 324 -18.20 -18.81 -3.12
CA VAL A 324 -17.32 -19.99 -3.10
C VAL A 324 -18.13 -21.29 -3.11
N ASP A 325 -19.22 -21.34 -2.37
CA ASP A 325 -20.11 -22.50 -2.26
C ASP A 325 -21.58 -22.05 -2.38
N PRO A 326 -22.10 -21.95 -3.62
CA PRO A 326 -23.48 -21.48 -3.87
C PRO A 326 -24.56 -22.38 -3.27
N ASP A 327 -24.28 -23.68 -3.09
CA ASP A 327 -25.21 -24.69 -2.57
C ASP A 327 -25.00 -24.96 -1.07
N GLY A 328 -24.06 -24.25 -0.44
CA GLY A 328 -23.73 -24.40 0.97
C GLY A 328 -24.84 -23.91 1.93
N PRO A 329 -24.82 -24.36 3.19
CA PRO A 329 -25.82 -23.94 4.16
C PRO A 329 -25.74 -22.43 4.43
N PRO A 330 -26.89 -21.75 4.67
CA PRO A 330 -26.91 -20.33 4.99
C PRO A 330 -26.15 -20.02 6.28
N ASP A 331 -25.57 -18.81 6.35
CA ASP A 331 -24.76 -18.38 7.51
C ASP A 331 -25.69 -18.11 8.73
N ASP A 332 -25.53 -18.89 9.79
CA ASP A 332 -26.35 -18.80 11.03
C ASP A 332 -25.83 -17.73 12.02
N LYS A 333 -24.82 -16.96 11.63
CA LYS A 333 -24.21 -15.93 12.50
C LYS A 333 -24.30 -14.53 11.91
N THR A 334 -25.46 -13.91 12.06
CA THR A 334 -25.58 -12.44 11.93
C THR A 334 -24.87 -11.81 13.14
N ILE A 335 -23.61 -11.44 12.98
CA ILE A 335 -22.92 -10.61 13.98
C ILE A 335 -23.19 -9.16 13.60
N THR A 336 -24.18 -8.57 14.26
CA THR A 336 -24.37 -7.12 14.34
C THR A 336 -23.07 -6.46 14.73
N SER A 337 -22.75 -5.36 14.06
CA SER A 337 -21.62 -4.43 14.25
C SER A 337 -20.77 -4.63 15.50
N ALA A 338 -19.44 -4.75 15.31
CA ALA A 338 -18.49 -4.77 16.42
C ALA A 338 -18.71 -3.57 17.36
N PRO A 339 -18.65 -3.77 18.68
CA PRO A 339 -18.79 -2.67 19.64
C PRO A 339 -17.72 -1.61 19.37
N PRO A 340 -18.02 -0.33 19.64
CA PRO A 340 -17.00 0.72 19.54
C PRO A 340 -15.81 0.35 20.42
N ILE A 341 -14.59 0.47 19.88
CA ILE A 341 -13.39 0.35 20.71
C ILE A 341 -13.50 1.47 21.74
N VAL A 342 -13.53 1.09 23.02
CA VAL A 342 -13.22 2.01 24.10
C VAL A 342 -11.76 2.40 23.86
N GLU A 343 -11.53 3.65 23.43
CA GLU A 343 -10.18 4.19 23.42
C GLU A 343 -9.61 3.97 24.83
N PRO A 344 -8.41 3.38 24.98
CA PRO A 344 -7.77 3.41 26.28
C PRO A 344 -7.70 4.88 26.66
N ASP A 345 -8.33 5.23 27.77
CA ASP A 345 -8.42 6.56 28.32
C ASP A 345 -7.15 7.35 28.02
N SER A 346 -7.29 8.52 27.41
CA SER A 346 -6.23 9.47 27.14
C SER A 346 -5.71 10.10 28.45
N ALA A 347 -5.38 9.23 29.40
CA ALA A 347 -4.77 9.53 30.69
C ALA A 347 -3.24 9.78 30.58
N LEU A 348 -2.79 10.26 29.43
CA LEU A 348 -1.66 11.17 29.42
C LEU A 348 -2.21 12.54 29.80
N SER A 349 -2.40 12.71 31.12
CA SER A 349 -2.90 13.94 31.69
C SER A 349 -2.01 15.10 31.17
N ARG A 350 -2.62 16.26 30.96
CA ARG A 350 -1.91 17.51 30.60
C ARG A 350 -0.71 17.78 31.53
N ALA A 351 -0.70 17.23 32.73
CA ALA A 351 0.42 17.23 33.67
C ALA A 351 1.67 16.50 33.13
N ASN A 352 1.54 15.39 32.43
CA ASN A 352 2.70 14.66 31.88
C ASN A 352 3.32 15.38 30.64
N LEU A 353 2.52 16.11 29.87
CA LEU A 353 3.02 16.91 28.77
C LEU A 353 3.85 18.11 29.26
N VAL A 354 3.45 18.72 30.38
CA VAL A 354 4.21 19.82 31.02
C VAL A 354 5.57 19.31 31.52
N TRP A 355 5.64 18.12 32.14
CA TRP A 355 6.90 17.56 32.61
C TRP A 355 7.85 17.15 31.49
N ILE A 356 7.33 16.68 30.35
CA ILE A 356 8.15 16.38 29.17
C ILE A 356 8.71 17.66 28.56
N ALA A 357 7.93 18.73 28.47
CA ALA A 357 8.39 20.02 27.99
C ALA A 357 9.45 20.65 28.93
N VAL A 358 9.26 20.55 30.25
CA VAL A 358 10.25 21.02 31.24
C VAL A 358 11.55 20.22 31.16
N ALA A 359 11.48 18.90 31.01
CA ALA A 359 12.68 18.06 30.85
C ALA A 359 13.46 18.42 29.57
N PHE A 360 12.77 18.77 28.48
CA PHE A 360 13.41 19.18 27.23
C PHE A 360 14.09 20.54 27.35
N VAL A 361 13.49 21.52 28.03
CA VAL A 361 14.06 22.83 28.28
C VAL A 361 15.29 22.72 29.22
N VAL A 362 15.24 21.90 30.25
CA VAL A 362 16.37 21.64 31.17
C VAL A 362 17.53 20.97 30.41
N ALA A 363 17.24 20.00 29.55
CA ALA A 363 18.27 19.33 28.73
C ALA A 363 18.95 20.31 27.76
N MET A 364 18.20 21.24 27.14
CA MET A 364 18.75 22.30 26.28
C MET A 364 19.63 23.29 27.07
N LEU A 365 19.21 23.69 28.27
CA LEU A 365 19.97 24.60 29.10
C LEU A 365 21.26 23.96 29.63
N VAL A 366 21.25 22.65 29.93
CA VAL A 366 22.45 21.91 30.34
C VAL A 366 23.41 21.74 29.14
N ALA A 367 22.90 21.43 27.95
CA ALA A 367 23.73 21.34 26.75
C ALA A 367 24.36 22.68 26.37
N TRP A 368 23.64 23.78 26.53
CA TRP A 368 24.17 25.12 26.29
C TRP A 368 25.27 25.52 27.30
N LYS A 369 25.14 25.10 28.56
CA LYS A 369 26.13 25.38 29.61
C LYS A 369 27.40 24.54 29.52
N ILE A 370 27.38 23.41 28.77
CA ILE A 370 28.56 22.57 28.51
C ILE A 370 29.28 23.03 27.24
N ALA A 371 28.60 23.76 26.35
CA ALA A 371 29.16 24.28 25.10
C ALA A 371 29.66 25.76 25.18
N ALA A 372 29.46 26.43 26.33
CA ALA A 372 30.00 27.75 26.67
C ALA A 372 31.15 27.61 27.69
#